data_b8b6228a46f9b93afbb1ea7d91fe952f
#
_entry.id   b8b6228a46f9b93afbb1ea7d91fe952f
#
_cell.length_a   1.000
_cell.length_b   1.000
_cell.length_c   1.000
_cell.angle_alpha   90.00
_cell.angle_beta   90.00
_cell.angle_gamma   90.00
#
_symmetry.space_group_name_H-M   'P 1'
#
loop_
_entity.id
_entity.type
_entity.pdbx_description
1 polymer ?
#
loop_
_entity_poly.entity_id
_entity_poly.type
_entity_poly.pdbx_seq_one_letter_code
_entity_poly.pdbx_strand_id
1 'polypeptide(L)'
;MNIIFSKTFKNVWILSLSNAIAGSTLPLMHLAGALAGSSLSPSPDWATTPIALMILGTACSVLIVTKTMQKLGRKVGIYVFLGVGLFVCLLAAFALQIRSFTLFCVASFILGSFNATLLQARFAAMESVGIEYKTTAASMVMGAGIIAAFIGPELAIIGKDLSATAFQGSFLMAGLCIVISSFMLIFYNSATPVEESKNHKKVSTGKLFSNPTFCLAVASGAIAYIVMSFLMTGTPISMHEVYGHSLIDTKWVIQSHIAAMFLPSFITPIIVRHLGIRGMMLLGLACYCIGIGVGFVNTSPQGFWIQLVMLGIGWNFLFIGGTTLIPSTHHQDDRFRAQSINDFTVFSFQAAAALSAGWALNLIGWQPMVLMCLIPVVAMLMVLLWERSATTKRNSLD
;
A
#
# COMPACT_ATOMS: atom_id res chain seq x y z
N MET A 1 18.41 -20.98 -10.60
CA MET A 1 17.34 -20.57 -11.56
C MET A 1 16.29 -21.66 -11.81
N ASN A 2 16.66 -22.95 -11.83
CA ASN A 2 15.71 -24.03 -12.15
C ASN A 2 14.62 -24.32 -11.10
N ILE A 3 14.80 -23.98 -9.82
CA ILE A 3 13.86 -24.35 -8.75
C ILE A 3 12.58 -23.50 -8.76
N ILE A 4 12.66 -22.24 -9.18
CA ILE A 4 11.51 -21.32 -9.27
C ILE A 4 10.46 -21.83 -10.29
N PHE A 5 10.88 -22.57 -11.31
CA PHE A 5 9.99 -23.21 -12.29
C PHE A 5 9.62 -24.66 -11.95
N SER A 6 9.98 -25.13 -10.76
CA SER A 6 9.65 -26.48 -10.29
C SER A 6 8.20 -26.58 -9.79
N LYS A 7 7.73 -27.85 -9.66
CA LYS A 7 6.42 -28.13 -9.04
C LYS A 7 6.27 -27.56 -7.62
N THR A 8 7.38 -27.39 -6.89
CA THR A 8 7.43 -26.81 -5.56
C THR A 8 6.94 -25.36 -5.55
N PHE A 9 7.22 -24.59 -6.60
CA PHE A 9 6.80 -23.19 -6.73
C PHE A 9 5.44 -22.99 -7.41
N LYS A 10 4.72 -24.07 -7.78
CA LYS A 10 3.41 -23.97 -8.43
C LYS A 10 2.43 -23.09 -7.64
N ASN A 11 2.31 -23.31 -6.33
CA ASN A 11 1.42 -22.52 -5.47
C ASN A 11 1.85 -21.05 -5.41
N VAL A 12 3.16 -20.78 -5.36
CA VAL A 12 3.70 -19.41 -5.34
C VAL A 12 3.33 -18.67 -6.63
N TRP A 13 3.49 -19.29 -7.79
CA TRP A 13 3.10 -18.70 -9.08
C TRP A 13 1.60 -18.43 -9.15
N ILE A 14 0.77 -19.40 -8.74
CA ILE A 14 -0.70 -19.22 -8.72
C ILE A 14 -1.08 -18.04 -7.82
N LEU A 15 -0.54 -17.97 -6.60
CA LEU A 15 -0.80 -16.88 -5.66
C LEU A 15 -0.28 -15.54 -6.20
N SER A 16 0.91 -15.51 -6.80
CA SER A 16 1.49 -14.28 -7.35
C SER A 16 0.65 -13.72 -8.50
N LEU A 17 0.31 -14.55 -9.49
CA LEU A 17 -0.48 -14.11 -10.64
C LEU A 17 -1.92 -13.78 -10.26
N SER A 18 -2.54 -14.59 -9.40
CA SER A 18 -3.86 -14.30 -8.86
C SER A 18 -3.88 -12.97 -8.09
N ASN A 19 -2.87 -12.75 -7.24
CA ASN A 19 -2.73 -11.50 -6.48
C ASN A 19 -2.45 -10.29 -7.38
N ALA A 20 -1.70 -10.45 -8.47
CA ALA A 20 -1.45 -9.41 -9.46
C ALA A 20 -2.76 -8.97 -10.15
N ILE A 21 -3.55 -9.95 -10.61
CA ILE A 21 -4.79 -9.69 -11.35
C ILE A 21 -5.85 -9.09 -10.42
N ALA A 22 -6.13 -9.72 -9.27
CA ALA A 22 -7.08 -9.20 -8.29
C ALA A 22 -6.61 -7.89 -7.68
N GLY A 23 -5.31 -7.76 -7.40
CA GLY A 23 -4.68 -6.57 -6.83
C GLY A 23 -4.68 -5.35 -7.75
N SER A 24 -4.95 -5.52 -9.06
CA SER A 24 -5.12 -4.40 -10.00
C SER A 24 -6.28 -3.46 -9.62
N THR A 25 -7.21 -3.93 -8.79
CA THR A 25 -8.29 -3.13 -8.21
C THR A 25 -7.77 -1.94 -7.39
N LEU A 26 -6.59 -2.05 -6.77
CA LEU A 26 -6.03 -0.98 -5.93
C LEU A 26 -5.51 0.20 -6.78
N PRO A 27 -4.61 0.01 -7.75
CA PRO A 27 -4.22 1.08 -8.67
C PRO A 27 -5.39 1.66 -9.46
N LEU A 28 -6.38 0.83 -9.83
CA LEU A 28 -7.62 1.31 -10.44
C LEU A 28 -8.35 2.26 -9.49
N MET A 29 -8.50 1.92 -8.20
CA MET A 29 -9.15 2.77 -7.23
C MET A 29 -8.39 4.09 -7.02
N HIS A 30 -7.07 4.10 -7.09
CA HIS A 30 -6.29 5.33 -7.00
C HIS A 30 -6.51 6.28 -8.20
N LEU A 31 -6.79 5.77 -9.39
CA LEU A 31 -7.09 6.59 -10.56
C LEU A 31 -8.60 6.84 -10.70
N ALA A 32 -9.37 5.79 -11.00
CA ALA A 32 -10.81 5.89 -11.26
C ALA A 32 -11.58 6.27 -9.99
N GLY A 33 -11.20 5.71 -8.83
CA GLY A 33 -11.86 6.00 -7.55
C GLY A 33 -11.64 7.43 -7.06
N ALA A 34 -10.47 8.03 -7.33
CA ALA A 34 -10.21 9.44 -7.00
C ALA A 34 -11.10 10.36 -7.84
N LEU A 35 -11.13 10.16 -9.16
CA LEU A 35 -11.92 10.99 -10.07
C LEU A 35 -13.42 10.76 -9.89
N ALA A 36 -13.87 9.52 -9.70
CA ALA A 36 -15.25 9.19 -9.36
C ALA A 36 -15.65 9.79 -8.01
N GLY A 37 -14.77 9.72 -7.01
CA GLY A 37 -14.96 10.35 -5.71
C GLY A 37 -15.15 11.85 -5.82
N SER A 38 -14.30 12.52 -6.61
CA SER A 38 -14.41 13.95 -6.89
C SER A 38 -15.76 14.31 -7.56
N SER A 39 -16.15 13.55 -8.60
CA SER A 39 -17.38 13.80 -9.35
C SER A 39 -18.68 13.57 -8.56
N LEU A 40 -18.64 12.69 -7.54
CA LEU A 40 -19.78 12.36 -6.68
C LEU A 40 -19.81 13.18 -5.40
N SER A 41 -18.70 13.76 -4.97
CA SER A 41 -18.59 14.40 -3.66
C SER A 41 -19.46 15.64 -3.55
N PRO A 42 -20.06 15.91 -2.36
CA PRO A 42 -20.87 17.10 -2.14
C PRO A 42 -20.04 18.40 -2.12
N SER A 43 -18.73 18.30 -1.88
CA SER A 43 -17.77 19.39 -1.98
C SER A 43 -16.37 18.87 -2.29
N PRO A 44 -15.46 19.70 -2.86
CA PRO A 44 -14.08 19.32 -3.16
C PRO A 44 -13.30 18.76 -1.96
N ASP A 45 -13.61 19.19 -0.74
CA ASP A 45 -12.97 18.73 0.50
C ASP A 45 -13.12 17.22 0.72
N TRP A 46 -14.22 16.63 0.24
CA TRP A 46 -14.55 15.21 0.41
C TRP A 46 -14.10 14.33 -0.75
N ALA A 47 -13.52 14.91 -1.79
CA ALA A 47 -13.16 14.20 -3.03
C ALA A 47 -12.30 12.93 -2.78
N THR A 48 -11.38 12.97 -1.80
CA THR A 48 -10.46 11.88 -1.49
C THR A 48 -10.99 10.90 -0.43
N THR A 49 -12.17 11.16 0.16
CA THR A 49 -12.78 10.34 1.21
C THR A 49 -12.92 8.85 0.85
N PRO A 50 -13.33 8.47 -0.38
CA PRO A 50 -13.45 7.06 -0.74
C PRO A 50 -12.10 6.31 -0.61
N ILE A 51 -10.98 6.91 -1.03
CA ILE A 51 -9.65 6.32 -0.90
C ILE A 51 -9.23 6.20 0.56
N ALA A 52 -9.45 7.25 1.34
CA ALA A 52 -9.14 7.25 2.77
C ALA A 52 -9.92 6.16 3.51
N LEU A 53 -11.20 5.99 3.19
CA LEU A 53 -12.04 4.95 3.77
C LEU A 53 -11.61 3.54 3.36
N MET A 54 -11.13 3.34 2.12
CA MET A 54 -10.54 2.06 1.71
C MET A 54 -9.31 1.72 2.57
N ILE A 55 -8.44 2.69 2.82
CA ILE A 55 -7.23 2.50 3.65
C ILE A 55 -7.63 2.21 5.11
N LEU A 56 -8.57 2.97 5.66
CA LEU A 56 -9.10 2.74 7.00
C LEU A 56 -9.76 1.37 7.11
N GLY A 57 -10.56 1.00 6.12
CA GLY A 57 -11.18 -0.32 6.01
C GLY A 57 -10.14 -1.45 6.00
N THR A 58 -9.00 -1.23 5.33
CA THR A 58 -7.87 -2.18 5.35
C THR A 58 -7.34 -2.35 6.77
N ALA A 59 -7.02 -1.24 7.46
CA ALA A 59 -6.52 -1.26 8.82
C ALA A 59 -7.47 -2.01 9.78
N CYS A 60 -8.77 -1.70 9.73
CA CYS A 60 -9.79 -2.33 10.56
C CYS A 60 -9.98 -3.82 10.24
N SER A 61 -9.79 -4.22 9.00
CA SER A 61 -10.10 -5.57 8.52
C SER A 61 -8.96 -6.58 8.66
N VAL A 62 -7.70 -6.15 8.81
CA VAL A 62 -6.52 -7.05 8.88
C VAL A 62 -6.72 -8.16 9.91
N LEU A 63 -7.19 -7.82 11.12
CA LEU A 63 -7.42 -8.81 12.19
C LEU A 63 -8.58 -9.76 11.87
N ILE A 64 -9.66 -9.25 11.23
CA ILE A 64 -10.83 -10.04 10.84
C ILE A 64 -10.42 -11.05 9.77
N VAL A 65 -9.71 -10.58 8.74
CA VAL A 65 -9.20 -11.40 7.63
C VAL A 65 -8.27 -12.50 8.17
N THR A 66 -7.31 -12.13 9.01
CA THR A 66 -6.35 -13.09 9.59
C THR A 66 -7.06 -14.14 10.42
N LYS A 67 -7.99 -13.76 11.32
CA LYS A 67 -8.77 -14.70 12.12
C LYS A 67 -9.66 -15.61 11.27
N THR A 68 -10.26 -15.10 10.20
CA THR A 68 -11.05 -15.89 9.26
C THR A 68 -10.18 -16.95 8.58
N MET A 69 -8.97 -16.56 8.11
CA MET A 69 -8.03 -17.49 7.50
C MET A 69 -7.48 -18.54 8.48
N GLN A 70 -7.30 -18.17 9.76
CA GLN A 70 -6.91 -19.14 10.81
C GLN A 70 -8.01 -20.16 11.05
N LYS A 71 -9.29 -19.74 11.08
CA LYS A 71 -10.43 -20.63 11.36
C LYS A 71 -10.82 -21.52 10.17
N LEU A 72 -10.87 -20.96 8.97
CA LEU A 72 -11.37 -21.62 7.78
C LEU A 72 -10.26 -22.17 6.86
N GLY A 73 -8.99 -21.89 7.19
CA GLY A 73 -7.85 -22.17 6.34
C GLY A 73 -7.60 -21.06 5.29
N ARG A 74 -6.36 -20.97 4.80
CA ARG A 74 -5.92 -19.90 3.86
C ARG A 74 -6.78 -19.85 2.59
N LYS A 75 -7.00 -21.00 1.93
CA LYS A 75 -7.75 -21.07 0.67
C LYS A 75 -9.17 -20.54 0.81
N VAL A 76 -9.91 -21.07 1.77
CA VAL A 76 -11.30 -20.68 2.01
C VAL A 76 -11.39 -19.21 2.44
N GLY A 77 -10.50 -18.77 3.33
CA GLY A 77 -10.45 -17.35 3.75
C GLY A 77 -10.21 -16.41 2.58
N ILE A 78 -9.30 -16.75 1.65
CA ILE A 78 -9.07 -15.95 0.44
C ILE A 78 -10.35 -15.89 -0.40
N TYR A 79 -11.03 -17.03 -0.65
CA TYR A 79 -12.27 -17.05 -1.44
C TYR A 79 -13.39 -16.21 -0.83
N VAL A 80 -13.55 -16.24 0.50
CA VAL A 80 -14.56 -15.41 1.19
C VAL A 80 -14.35 -13.94 0.86
N PHE A 81 -13.10 -13.45 0.97
CA PHE A 81 -12.84 -12.04 0.74
C PHE A 81 -12.71 -11.67 -0.75
N LEU A 82 -12.40 -12.61 -1.65
CA LEU A 82 -12.59 -12.40 -3.08
C LEU A 82 -14.07 -12.21 -3.42
N GLY A 83 -14.95 -12.99 -2.80
CA GLY A 83 -16.40 -12.82 -2.92
C GLY A 83 -16.85 -11.45 -2.41
N VAL A 84 -16.33 -11.00 -1.27
CA VAL A 84 -16.56 -9.63 -0.77
C VAL A 84 -16.04 -8.59 -1.76
N GLY A 85 -14.82 -8.76 -2.29
CA GLY A 85 -14.24 -7.86 -3.29
C GLY A 85 -15.08 -7.74 -4.55
N LEU A 86 -15.58 -8.87 -5.08
CA LEU A 86 -16.50 -8.89 -6.23
C LEU A 86 -17.80 -8.15 -5.93
N PHE A 87 -18.43 -8.46 -4.79
CA PHE A 87 -19.65 -7.76 -4.34
C PHE A 87 -19.43 -6.26 -4.26
N VAL A 88 -18.30 -5.83 -3.70
CA VAL A 88 -17.96 -4.40 -3.53
C VAL A 88 -17.69 -3.71 -4.87
N CYS A 89 -17.06 -4.38 -5.83
CA CYS A 89 -16.89 -3.83 -7.17
C CYS A 89 -18.27 -3.59 -7.85
N LEU A 90 -19.21 -4.52 -7.69
CA LEU A 90 -20.59 -4.36 -8.19
C LEU A 90 -21.32 -3.23 -7.43
N LEU A 91 -21.14 -3.14 -6.11
CA LEU A 91 -21.71 -2.09 -5.29
C LEU A 91 -21.16 -0.70 -5.66
N ALA A 92 -19.86 -0.59 -5.92
CA ALA A 92 -19.24 0.64 -6.39
C ALA A 92 -19.77 1.06 -7.77
N ALA A 93 -19.89 0.11 -8.72
CA ALA A 93 -20.49 0.36 -10.03
C ALA A 93 -21.94 0.83 -9.91
N PHE A 94 -22.73 0.23 -9.02
CA PHE A 94 -24.10 0.64 -8.73
C PHE A 94 -24.17 2.01 -8.07
N ALA A 95 -23.29 2.30 -7.11
CA ALA A 95 -23.19 3.61 -6.44
C ALA A 95 -22.94 4.74 -7.46
N LEU A 96 -22.07 4.49 -8.46
CA LEU A 96 -21.82 5.42 -9.56
C LEU A 96 -23.07 5.63 -10.40
N GLN A 97 -23.78 4.56 -10.75
CA GLN A 97 -25.02 4.60 -11.55
C GLN A 97 -26.10 5.47 -10.91
N ILE A 98 -26.31 5.32 -9.59
CA ILE A 98 -27.32 6.10 -8.85
C ILE A 98 -26.75 7.43 -8.30
N ARG A 99 -25.49 7.76 -8.62
CA ARG A 99 -24.79 8.97 -8.17
C ARG A 99 -24.78 9.14 -6.64
N SER A 100 -24.61 8.06 -5.89
CA SER A 100 -24.57 8.08 -4.42
C SER A 100 -23.14 8.11 -3.89
N PHE A 101 -22.68 9.27 -3.42
CA PHE A 101 -21.37 9.41 -2.75
C PHE A 101 -21.26 8.53 -1.51
N THR A 102 -22.28 8.52 -0.66
CA THR A 102 -22.30 7.74 0.58
C THR A 102 -22.14 6.24 0.30
N LEU A 103 -22.89 5.71 -0.69
CA LEU A 103 -22.80 4.30 -1.06
C LEU A 103 -21.42 3.95 -1.64
N PHE A 104 -20.83 4.85 -2.42
CA PHE A 104 -19.48 4.70 -2.94
C PHE A 104 -18.42 4.69 -1.82
N CYS A 105 -18.59 5.53 -0.81
CA CYS A 105 -17.77 5.53 0.39
C CYS A 105 -17.87 4.23 1.20
N VAL A 106 -19.10 3.71 1.39
CA VAL A 106 -19.33 2.42 2.05
C VAL A 106 -18.67 1.27 1.27
N ALA A 107 -18.86 1.24 -0.05
CA ALA A 107 -18.19 0.28 -0.92
C ALA A 107 -16.66 0.36 -0.76
N SER A 108 -16.10 1.56 -0.78
CA SER A 108 -14.65 1.78 -0.62
C SER A 108 -14.14 1.29 0.74
N PHE A 109 -14.84 1.54 1.83
CA PHE A 109 -14.48 1.04 3.15
C PHE A 109 -14.44 -0.49 3.18
N ILE A 110 -15.46 -1.16 2.65
CA ILE A 110 -15.53 -2.62 2.61
C ILE A 110 -14.45 -3.19 1.67
N LEU A 111 -14.09 -2.49 0.58
CA LEU A 111 -12.98 -2.86 -0.30
C LEU A 111 -11.65 -2.98 0.45
N GLY A 112 -11.50 -2.26 1.55
CA GLY A 112 -10.35 -2.40 2.44
C GLY A 112 -10.15 -3.82 2.98
N SER A 113 -11.23 -4.59 3.23
CA SER A 113 -11.12 -5.98 3.68
C SER A 113 -10.56 -6.91 2.59
N PHE A 114 -10.91 -6.64 1.34
CA PHE A 114 -10.33 -7.32 0.19
C PHE A 114 -8.84 -6.95 0.05
N ASN A 115 -8.45 -5.68 0.21
CA ASN A 115 -7.05 -5.27 0.23
C ASN A 115 -6.25 -5.97 1.35
N ALA A 116 -6.80 -6.04 2.56
CA ALA A 116 -6.19 -6.76 3.66
C ALA A 116 -5.93 -8.25 3.33
N THR A 117 -6.80 -8.85 2.51
CA THR A 117 -6.64 -10.24 2.03
C THR A 117 -5.48 -10.37 1.04
N LEU A 118 -5.32 -9.43 0.12
CA LEU A 118 -4.20 -9.41 -0.83
C LEU A 118 -2.85 -9.34 -0.10
N LEU A 119 -2.78 -8.58 1.00
CA LEU A 119 -1.58 -8.52 1.84
C LEU A 119 -1.24 -9.86 2.50
N GLN A 120 -2.22 -10.74 2.72
CA GLN A 120 -2.01 -12.08 3.29
C GLN A 120 -1.49 -13.11 2.28
N ALA A 121 -1.61 -12.85 0.97
CA ALA A 121 -1.17 -13.77 -0.08
C ALA A 121 0.32 -14.12 0.04
N ARG A 122 1.17 -13.18 0.47
CA ARG A 122 2.61 -13.41 0.71
C ARG A 122 2.86 -14.49 1.79
N PHE A 123 2.04 -14.52 2.84
CA PHE A 123 2.17 -15.52 3.91
C PHE A 123 1.71 -16.90 3.41
N ALA A 124 0.62 -16.96 2.64
CA ALA A 124 0.17 -18.19 2.00
C ALA A 124 1.24 -18.77 1.05
N ALA A 125 1.96 -17.91 0.31
CA ALA A 125 3.08 -18.31 -0.53
C ALA A 125 4.26 -18.83 0.28
N MET A 126 4.62 -18.17 1.39
CA MET A 126 5.69 -18.61 2.31
C MET A 126 5.39 -19.96 2.96
N GLU A 127 4.12 -20.24 3.27
CA GLU A 127 3.66 -21.51 3.83
C GLU A 127 3.66 -22.66 2.81
N SER A 128 3.72 -22.33 1.52
CA SER A 128 3.69 -23.31 0.41
C SER A 128 5.06 -23.87 0.03
N VAL A 129 6.15 -23.38 0.64
CA VAL A 129 7.54 -23.75 0.30
C VAL A 129 8.37 -24.04 1.54
N GLY A 130 9.53 -24.71 1.35
CA GLY A 130 10.50 -24.94 2.42
C GLY A 130 11.07 -23.63 3.01
N ILE A 131 11.65 -23.73 4.21
CA ILE A 131 12.12 -22.56 4.99
C ILE A 131 13.13 -21.71 4.22
N GLU A 132 13.98 -22.34 3.43
CA GLU A 132 15.03 -21.72 2.61
C GLU A 132 14.46 -20.87 1.45
N TYR A 133 13.21 -21.10 1.04
CA TYR A 133 12.56 -20.41 -0.09
C TYR A 133 11.49 -19.40 0.34
N LYS A 134 11.20 -19.27 1.64
CA LYS A 134 10.12 -18.39 2.14
C LYS A 134 10.29 -16.94 1.69
N THR A 135 11.52 -16.42 1.78
CA THR A 135 11.81 -15.04 1.34
C THR A 135 11.57 -14.86 -0.16
N THR A 136 12.02 -15.83 -0.98
CA THR A 136 11.79 -15.81 -2.43
C THR A 136 10.30 -15.85 -2.77
N ALA A 137 9.53 -16.71 -2.10
CA ALA A 137 8.09 -16.82 -2.30
C ALA A 137 7.35 -15.50 -1.95
N ALA A 138 7.69 -14.89 -0.82
CA ALA A 138 7.13 -13.58 -0.44
C ALA A 138 7.48 -12.50 -1.45
N SER A 139 8.74 -12.45 -1.91
CA SER A 139 9.22 -11.47 -2.90
C SER A 139 8.52 -11.63 -4.26
N MET A 140 8.22 -12.85 -4.68
CA MET A 140 7.47 -13.10 -5.93
C MET A 140 6.05 -12.55 -5.85
N VAL A 141 5.34 -12.77 -4.74
CA VAL A 141 4.00 -12.21 -4.54
C VAL A 141 4.03 -10.69 -4.48
N MET A 142 5.02 -10.12 -3.79
CA MET A 142 5.19 -8.65 -3.71
C MET A 142 5.53 -8.07 -5.09
N GLY A 143 6.45 -8.71 -5.83
CA GLY A 143 6.84 -8.28 -7.18
C GLY A 143 5.69 -8.34 -8.18
N ALA A 144 4.70 -9.19 -7.96
CA ALA A 144 3.47 -9.23 -8.76
C ALA A 144 2.65 -7.92 -8.68
N GLY A 145 2.87 -7.11 -7.64
CA GLY A 145 2.32 -5.76 -7.53
C GLY A 145 2.71 -4.83 -8.69
N ILE A 146 3.87 -5.06 -9.31
CA ILE A 146 4.27 -4.31 -10.52
C ILE A 146 3.28 -4.59 -11.67
N ILE A 147 2.87 -5.85 -11.86
CA ILE A 147 1.87 -6.22 -12.88
C ILE A 147 0.53 -5.54 -12.58
N ALA A 148 0.10 -5.54 -11.31
CA ALA A 148 -1.11 -4.85 -10.87
C ALA A 148 -1.05 -3.34 -11.15
N ALA A 149 0.14 -2.73 -10.98
CA ALA A 149 0.37 -1.31 -11.25
C ALA A 149 0.07 -0.89 -12.70
N PHE A 150 0.32 -1.80 -13.64
CA PHE A 150 0.01 -1.54 -15.06
C PHE A 150 -1.42 -1.93 -15.40
N ILE A 151 -1.93 -3.06 -14.95
CA ILE A 151 -3.29 -3.54 -15.28
C ILE A 151 -4.34 -2.57 -14.72
N GLY A 152 -4.24 -2.15 -13.46
CA GLY A 152 -5.29 -1.36 -12.80
C GLY A 152 -5.63 -0.04 -13.52
N PRO A 153 -4.66 0.85 -13.75
CA PRO A 153 -4.91 2.10 -14.47
C PRO A 153 -5.32 1.91 -15.93
N GLU A 154 -4.85 0.84 -16.61
CA GLU A 154 -5.38 0.50 -17.96
C GLU A 154 -6.87 0.18 -17.90
N LEU A 155 -7.29 -0.68 -16.96
CA LEU A 155 -8.70 -1.01 -16.78
C LEU A 155 -9.53 0.22 -16.38
N ALA A 156 -8.94 1.17 -15.64
CA ALA A 156 -9.60 2.42 -15.30
C ALA A 156 -9.93 3.25 -16.56
N ILE A 157 -8.98 3.37 -17.49
CA ILE A 157 -9.16 4.11 -18.74
C ILE A 157 -10.11 3.38 -19.70
N ILE A 158 -9.87 2.08 -19.96
CA ILE A 158 -10.71 1.27 -20.86
C ILE A 158 -12.14 1.23 -20.35
N GLY A 159 -12.34 1.05 -19.05
CA GLY A 159 -13.64 0.93 -18.44
C GLY A 159 -14.40 2.25 -18.28
N LYS A 160 -13.72 3.41 -18.42
CA LYS A 160 -14.31 4.73 -18.17
C LYS A 160 -15.59 4.95 -18.96
N ASP A 161 -15.58 4.62 -20.25
CA ASP A 161 -16.63 4.94 -21.21
C ASP A 161 -17.44 3.69 -21.67
N LEU A 162 -17.24 2.53 -21.00
CA LEU A 162 -17.98 1.29 -21.31
C LEU A 162 -19.44 1.31 -20.85
N SER A 163 -19.84 2.27 -20.05
CA SER A 163 -21.20 2.42 -19.51
C SER A 163 -21.64 3.87 -19.61
N ALA A 164 -22.94 4.11 -19.48
CA ALA A 164 -23.51 5.45 -19.50
C ALA A 164 -22.97 6.37 -18.39
N THR A 165 -22.50 5.79 -17.29
CA THR A 165 -21.88 6.52 -16.18
C THR A 165 -20.38 6.34 -16.21
N ALA A 166 -19.62 7.43 -16.19
CA ALA A 166 -18.16 7.41 -16.21
C ALA A 166 -17.59 6.53 -15.09
N PHE A 167 -16.59 5.74 -15.41
CA PHE A 167 -15.90 4.79 -14.53
C PHE A 167 -16.74 3.62 -14.00
N GLN A 168 -18.05 3.54 -14.26
CA GLN A 168 -18.84 2.38 -13.87
C GLN A 168 -18.27 1.08 -14.47
N GLY A 169 -17.95 1.08 -15.76
CA GLY A 169 -17.32 -0.05 -16.44
C GLY A 169 -15.96 -0.42 -15.85
N SER A 170 -15.21 0.55 -15.34
CA SER A 170 -13.90 0.29 -14.69
C SER A 170 -14.06 -0.63 -13.46
N PHE A 171 -15.06 -0.38 -12.61
CA PHE A 171 -15.34 -1.24 -11.47
C PHE A 171 -15.88 -2.61 -11.86
N LEU A 172 -16.68 -2.70 -12.94
CA LEU A 172 -17.13 -3.98 -13.49
C LEU A 172 -15.94 -4.81 -14.01
N MET A 173 -14.97 -4.18 -14.70
CA MET A 173 -13.76 -4.84 -15.14
C MET A 173 -12.88 -5.29 -13.95
N ALA A 174 -12.79 -4.49 -12.88
CA ALA A 174 -12.14 -4.91 -11.63
C ALA A 174 -12.82 -6.17 -11.05
N GLY A 175 -14.15 -6.22 -11.04
CA GLY A 175 -14.90 -7.42 -10.65
C GLY A 175 -14.56 -8.63 -11.52
N LEU A 176 -14.44 -8.46 -12.84
CA LEU A 176 -14.01 -9.51 -13.76
C LEU A 176 -12.61 -10.02 -13.43
N CYS A 177 -11.66 -9.15 -13.11
CA CYS A 177 -10.32 -9.55 -12.65
C CYS A 177 -10.38 -10.40 -11.37
N ILE A 178 -11.26 -10.07 -10.42
CA ILE A 178 -11.48 -10.88 -9.22
C ILE A 178 -12.03 -12.26 -9.57
N VAL A 179 -12.95 -12.36 -10.52
CA VAL A 179 -13.47 -13.64 -11.01
C VAL A 179 -12.36 -14.47 -11.65
N ILE A 180 -11.56 -13.89 -12.54
CA ILE A 180 -10.40 -14.57 -13.17
C ILE A 180 -9.42 -15.07 -12.10
N SER A 181 -9.09 -14.22 -11.13
CA SER A 181 -8.24 -14.58 -10.00
C SER A 181 -8.81 -15.76 -9.21
N SER A 182 -10.13 -15.77 -8.96
CA SER A 182 -10.80 -16.86 -8.26
C SER A 182 -10.69 -18.19 -9.01
N PHE A 183 -10.82 -18.18 -10.35
CA PHE A 183 -10.59 -19.37 -11.19
C PHE A 183 -9.16 -19.88 -11.07
N MET A 184 -8.15 -19.00 -11.10
CA MET A 184 -6.75 -19.39 -10.95
C MET A 184 -6.50 -20.07 -9.59
N LEU A 185 -7.13 -19.59 -8.51
CA LEU A 185 -6.97 -20.14 -7.17
C LEU A 185 -7.63 -21.53 -6.98
N ILE A 186 -8.42 -22.03 -7.94
CA ILE A 186 -8.89 -23.43 -7.91
C ILE A 186 -7.68 -24.37 -7.84
N PHE A 187 -6.60 -24.07 -8.56
CA PHE A 187 -5.37 -24.86 -8.64
C PHE A 187 -4.42 -24.66 -7.45
N TYR A 188 -4.73 -23.73 -6.54
CA TYR A 188 -3.96 -23.50 -5.31
C TYR A 188 -4.31 -24.58 -4.26
N ASN A 189 -3.28 -25.24 -3.75
CA ASN A 189 -3.39 -26.22 -2.68
C ASN A 189 -2.90 -25.58 -1.38
N SER A 190 -3.82 -25.32 -0.43
CA SER A 190 -3.49 -24.75 0.87
C SER A 190 -2.67 -25.73 1.70
N ALA A 191 -1.62 -25.26 2.36
CA ALA A 191 -0.96 -26.00 3.41
C ALA A 191 -1.92 -26.18 4.61
N THR A 192 -1.75 -27.27 5.36
CA THR A 192 -2.52 -27.52 6.60
C THR A 192 -2.25 -26.40 7.61
N PRO A 193 -3.27 -25.88 8.30
CA PRO A 193 -3.07 -24.87 9.34
C PRO A 193 -2.08 -25.35 10.39
N VAL A 194 -1.05 -24.57 10.68
CA VAL A 194 -0.15 -24.81 11.80
C VAL A 194 -0.84 -24.26 13.06
N GLU A 195 -1.12 -25.13 14.05
CA GLU A 195 -1.63 -24.71 15.35
C GLU A 195 -0.61 -23.79 16.03
N GLU A 196 -0.99 -22.54 16.30
CA GLU A 196 -0.19 -21.63 17.11
C GLU A 196 -0.26 -22.03 18.58
N SER A 197 0.91 -22.10 19.22
CA SER A 197 1.03 -22.34 20.68
C SER A 197 0.30 -21.23 21.47
N LYS A 198 -0.66 -21.62 22.29
CA LYS A 198 -1.59 -20.72 23.02
C LYS A 198 -1.01 -20.03 24.27
N ASN A 199 0.29 -20.16 24.57
CA ASN A 199 0.80 -19.79 25.90
C ASN A 199 1.96 -18.79 25.86
N HIS A 200 1.68 -17.48 25.64
CA HIS A 200 2.70 -16.45 25.86
C HIS A 200 2.15 -15.21 26.58
N LYS A 201 2.88 -14.74 27.62
CA LYS A 201 2.62 -13.47 28.31
C LYS A 201 2.84 -12.30 27.35
N LYS A 202 1.79 -11.51 27.10
CA LYS A 202 1.82 -10.35 26.19
C LYS A 202 2.70 -9.23 26.77
N VAL A 203 3.73 -8.79 26.03
CA VAL A 203 4.52 -7.61 26.37
C VAL A 203 3.66 -6.34 26.31
N SER A 204 3.85 -5.42 27.26
CA SER A 204 3.14 -4.13 27.27
C SER A 204 3.53 -3.27 26.05
N THR A 205 2.55 -2.58 25.45
CA THR A 205 2.78 -1.64 24.32
C THR A 205 3.79 -0.54 24.68
N GLY A 206 3.75 -0.02 25.92
CA GLY A 206 4.70 0.98 26.40
C GLY A 206 6.15 0.49 26.36
N LYS A 207 6.39 -0.80 26.62
CA LYS A 207 7.76 -1.36 26.57
C LYS A 207 8.33 -1.42 25.15
N LEU A 208 7.49 -1.60 24.12
CA LEU A 208 7.92 -1.53 22.72
C LEU A 208 8.35 -0.10 22.34
N PHE A 209 7.54 0.90 22.69
CA PHE A 209 7.87 2.30 22.42
C PHE A 209 9.02 2.87 23.29
N SER A 210 9.45 2.17 24.34
CA SER A 210 10.67 2.49 25.06
C SER A 210 11.96 2.12 24.30
N ASN A 211 11.84 1.35 23.20
CA ASN A 211 12.97 1.01 22.34
C ASN A 211 13.11 2.05 21.22
N PRO A 212 14.20 2.85 21.18
CA PRO A 212 14.39 3.89 20.15
C PRO A 212 14.37 3.33 18.73
N THR A 213 14.90 2.13 18.51
CA THR A 213 14.93 1.49 17.20
C THR A 213 13.51 1.05 16.77
N PHE A 214 12.62 0.66 17.69
CA PHE A 214 11.22 0.40 17.38
C PHE A 214 10.50 1.69 16.98
N CYS A 215 10.73 2.77 17.71
CA CYS A 215 10.17 4.09 17.35
C CYS A 215 10.64 4.55 15.97
N LEU A 216 11.92 4.37 15.64
CA LEU A 216 12.48 4.67 14.32
C LEU A 216 11.81 3.82 13.24
N ALA A 217 11.62 2.52 13.47
CA ALA A 217 11.00 1.61 12.53
C ALA A 217 9.55 2.01 12.21
N VAL A 218 8.75 2.28 13.25
CA VAL A 218 7.35 2.71 13.11
C VAL A 218 7.26 4.09 12.45
N ALA A 219 8.09 5.05 12.86
CA ALA A 219 8.11 6.40 12.29
C ALA A 219 8.50 6.37 10.81
N SER A 220 9.48 5.55 10.43
CA SER A 220 9.89 5.40 9.03
C SER A 220 8.75 4.90 8.14
N GLY A 221 8.02 3.85 8.58
CA GLY A 221 6.85 3.35 7.88
C GLY A 221 5.72 4.38 7.82
N ALA A 222 5.39 5.01 8.95
CA ALA A 222 4.32 6.01 9.04
C ALA A 222 4.60 7.22 8.12
N ILE A 223 5.80 7.78 8.20
CA ILE A 223 6.19 8.96 7.39
C ILE A 223 6.26 8.61 5.91
N ALA A 224 6.77 7.41 5.56
CA ALA A 224 6.73 6.94 4.19
C ALA A 224 5.31 6.99 3.63
N TYR A 225 4.34 6.47 4.37
CA TYR A 225 2.95 6.43 3.93
C TYR A 225 2.22 7.77 4.04
N ILE A 226 2.54 8.63 5.02
CA ILE A 226 1.97 9.99 5.11
C ILE A 226 2.28 10.76 3.83
N VAL A 227 3.57 10.90 3.50
CA VAL A 227 4.00 11.68 2.31
C VAL A 227 3.46 11.08 1.03
N MET A 228 3.57 9.76 0.90
CA MET A 228 3.08 9.03 -0.28
C MET A 228 1.57 9.20 -0.46
N SER A 229 0.76 8.89 0.56
CA SER A 229 -0.70 8.95 0.43
C SER A 229 -1.24 10.36 0.27
N PHE A 230 -0.63 11.35 0.94
CA PHE A 230 -1.04 12.74 0.82
C PHE A 230 -0.90 13.25 -0.61
N LEU A 231 0.26 13.02 -1.24
CA LEU A 231 0.51 13.48 -2.62
C LEU A 231 -0.17 12.59 -3.66
N MET A 232 -0.01 11.25 -3.56
CA MET A 232 -0.57 10.35 -4.57
C MET A 232 -2.09 10.42 -4.66
N THR A 233 -2.78 10.59 -3.51
CA THR A 233 -4.24 10.67 -3.48
C THR A 233 -4.75 11.95 -4.14
N GLY A 234 -4.03 13.07 -3.98
CA GLY A 234 -4.36 14.34 -4.64
C GLY A 234 -3.95 14.43 -6.11
N THR A 235 -2.99 13.60 -6.55
CA THR A 235 -2.40 13.69 -7.90
C THR A 235 -3.42 13.57 -9.04
N PRO A 236 -4.34 12.57 -9.08
CA PRO A 236 -5.30 12.46 -10.18
C PRO A 236 -6.19 13.70 -10.32
N ILE A 237 -6.65 14.23 -9.19
CA ILE A 237 -7.48 15.44 -9.15
C ILE A 237 -6.66 16.65 -9.62
N SER A 238 -5.45 16.83 -9.07
CA SER A 238 -4.57 17.93 -9.46
C SER A 238 -4.24 17.91 -10.93
N MET A 239 -3.79 16.78 -11.46
CA MET A 239 -3.39 16.65 -12.85
C MET A 239 -4.57 16.86 -13.79
N HIS A 240 -5.69 16.18 -13.57
CA HIS A 240 -6.79 16.16 -14.51
C HIS A 240 -7.75 17.32 -14.33
N GLU A 241 -8.15 17.64 -13.11
CA GLU A 241 -9.19 18.65 -12.84
C GLU A 241 -8.59 20.05 -12.64
N VAL A 242 -7.43 20.18 -11.94
CA VAL A 242 -6.84 21.49 -11.66
C VAL A 242 -5.98 21.99 -12.82
N TYR A 243 -5.07 21.13 -13.32
CA TYR A 243 -4.12 21.53 -14.37
C TYR A 243 -4.54 21.11 -15.79
N GLY A 244 -5.67 20.39 -15.96
CA GLY A 244 -6.23 20.02 -17.27
C GLY A 244 -5.37 19.02 -18.06
N HIS A 245 -4.49 18.26 -17.41
CA HIS A 245 -3.70 17.22 -18.08
C HIS A 245 -4.57 16.04 -18.51
N SER A 246 -4.11 15.33 -19.54
CA SER A 246 -4.85 14.17 -20.04
C SER A 246 -4.93 13.04 -19.02
N LEU A 247 -5.99 12.24 -19.10
CA LEU A 247 -6.09 11.00 -18.28
C LEU A 247 -4.97 10.01 -18.61
N ILE A 248 -4.45 10.05 -19.84
CA ILE A 248 -3.34 9.19 -20.27
C ILE A 248 -2.07 9.61 -19.55
N ASP A 249 -1.76 10.90 -19.45
CA ASP A 249 -0.62 11.40 -18.69
C ASP A 249 -0.75 11.05 -17.22
N THR A 250 -1.92 11.26 -16.62
CA THR A 250 -2.22 10.91 -15.24
C THR A 250 -2.03 9.41 -14.98
N LYS A 251 -2.51 8.55 -15.89
CA LYS A 251 -2.30 7.11 -15.86
C LYS A 251 -0.80 6.76 -15.81
N TRP A 252 -0.01 7.30 -16.73
CA TRP A 252 1.43 7.04 -16.81
C TRP A 252 2.17 7.47 -15.55
N VAL A 253 1.81 8.60 -14.97
CA VAL A 253 2.37 9.08 -13.70
C VAL A 253 2.08 8.10 -12.56
N ILE A 254 0.85 7.63 -12.42
CA ILE A 254 0.45 6.69 -11.37
C ILE A 254 1.13 5.32 -11.57
N GLN A 255 1.14 4.80 -12.80
CA GLN A 255 1.80 3.53 -13.12
C GLN A 255 3.29 3.57 -12.78
N SER A 256 3.98 4.63 -13.19
CA SER A 256 5.40 4.83 -12.92
C SER A 256 5.68 4.97 -11.43
N HIS A 257 4.83 5.69 -10.69
CA HIS A 257 4.94 5.81 -9.24
C HIS A 257 4.87 4.44 -8.55
N ILE A 258 3.84 3.65 -8.86
CA ILE A 258 3.65 2.34 -8.22
C ILE A 258 4.80 1.39 -8.63
N ALA A 259 5.24 1.44 -9.88
CA ALA A 259 6.43 0.69 -10.30
C ALA A 259 7.67 1.11 -9.49
N ALA A 260 7.87 2.42 -9.28
CA ALA A 260 8.96 2.97 -8.48
C ALA A 260 8.88 2.62 -6.99
N MET A 261 7.70 2.25 -6.46
CA MET A 261 7.56 1.71 -5.09
C MET A 261 8.15 0.31 -4.95
N PHE A 262 8.22 -0.50 -6.02
CA PHE A 262 8.64 -1.89 -5.93
C PHE A 262 9.99 -2.18 -6.59
N LEU A 263 10.31 -1.54 -7.72
CA LEU A 263 11.55 -1.79 -8.48
C LEU A 263 12.83 -1.60 -7.66
N PRO A 264 12.97 -0.56 -6.79
CA PRO A 264 14.19 -0.38 -6.02
C PRO A 264 14.46 -1.52 -5.04
N SER A 265 13.45 -2.32 -4.68
CA SER A 265 13.63 -3.47 -3.77
C SER A 265 14.65 -4.49 -4.29
N PHE A 266 14.87 -4.58 -5.60
CA PHE A 266 15.88 -5.46 -6.19
C PHE A 266 17.31 -5.02 -5.89
N ILE A 267 17.54 -3.71 -5.71
CA ILE A 267 18.86 -3.14 -5.40
C ILE A 267 19.05 -2.80 -3.91
N THR A 268 17.97 -2.84 -3.13
CA THR A 268 17.98 -2.58 -1.68
C THR A 268 19.05 -3.37 -0.92
N PRO A 269 19.27 -4.69 -1.14
CA PRO A 269 20.32 -5.43 -0.44
C PRO A 269 21.72 -4.86 -0.70
N ILE A 270 21.97 -4.35 -1.90
CA ILE A 270 23.25 -3.73 -2.28
C ILE A 270 23.41 -2.41 -1.53
N ILE A 271 22.37 -1.58 -1.51
CA ILE A 271 22.37 -0.29 -0.81
C ILE A 271 22.61 -0.50 0.69
N VAL A 272 21.87 -1.43 1.30
CA VAL A 272 22.02 -1.73 2.74
C VAL A 272 23.40 -2.25 3.07
N ARG A 273 24.02 -3.04 2.19
CA ARG A 273 25.40 -3.54 2.39
C ARG A 273 26.43 -2.41 2.43
N HIS A 274 26.26 -1.35 1.62
CA HIS A 274 27.24 -0.27 1.52
C HIS A 274 26.95 0.89 2.47
N LEU A 275 25.69 1.25 2.67
CA LEU A 275 25.27 2.45 3.43
C LEU A 275 24.60 2.11 4.78
N GLY A 276 24.28 0.84 5.01
CA GLY A 276 23.44 0.43 6.13
C GLY A 276 21.99 0.86 5.99
N ILE A 277 21.12 0.37 6.89
CA ILE A 277 19.67 0.66 6.86
C ILE A 277 19.40 2.15 7.03
N ARG A 278 20.10 2.81 7.96
CA ARG A 278 19.91 4.26 8.21
C ARG A 278 20.38 5.13 7.04
N GLY A 279 21.47 4.74 6.36
CA GLY A 279 21.92 5.40 5.13
C GLY A 279 20.91 5.26 4.00
N MET A 280 20.28 4.10 3.85
CA MET A 280 19.18 3.89 2.89
C MET A 280 17.97 4.78 3.22
N MET A 281 17.58 4.93 4.50
CA MET A 281 16.52 5.85 4.90
C MET A 281 16.85 7.31 4.54
N LEU A 282 18.11 7.74 4.72
CA LEU A 282 18.54 9.08 4.30
C LEU A 282 18.45 9.28 2.79
N LEU A 283 18.80 8.27 1.97
CA LEU A 283 18.55 8.31 0.53
C LEU A 283 17.05 8.43 0.22
N GLY A 284 16.18 7.76 0.96
CA GLY A 284 14.73 7.90 0.84
C GLY A 284 14.25 9.32 1.10
N LEU A 285 14.78 9.97 2.15
CA LEU A 285 14.49 11.38 2.45
C LEU A 285 15.02 12.31 1.36
N ALA A 286 16.20 12.05 0.80
CA ALA A 286 16.73 12.81 -0.32
C ALA A 286 15.83 12.71 -1.57
N CYS A 287 15.33 11.51 -1.89
CA CYS A 287 14.35 11.33 -2.96
C CYS A 287 13.06 12.13 -2.71
N TYR A 288 12.56 12.16 -1.46
CA TYR A 288 11.40 12.98 -1.10
C TYR A 288 11.68 14.47 -1.29
N CYS A 289 12.84 14.97 -0.84
CA CYS A 289 13.21 16.37 -1.04
C CYS A 289 13.30 16.73 -2.52
N ILE A 290 13.88 15.86 -3.36
CA ILE A 290 13.93 16.07 -4.81
C ILE A 290 12.51 16.11 -5.40
N GLY A 291 11.66 15.13 -5.04
CA GLY A 291 10.27 15.08 -5.50
C GLY A 291 9.48 16.32 -5.09
N ILE A 292 9.60 16.75 -3.82
CA ILE A 292 8.96 17.97 -3.31
C ILE A 292 9.45 19.21 -4.09
N GLY A 293 10.77 19.33 -4.28
CA GLY A 293 11.35 20.46 -5.03
C GLY A 293 10.83 20.53 -6.48
N VAL A 294 10.84 19.40 -7.18
CA VAL A 294 10.31 19.32 -8.56
C VAL A 294 8.82 19.62 -8.59
N GLY A 295 8.02 19.00 -7.74
CA GLY A 295 6.56 19.20 -7.73
C GLY A 295 6.12 20.59 -7.31
N PHE A 296 6.96 21.34 -6.60
CA PHE A 296 6.72 22.74 -6.27
C PHE A 296 6.96 23.68 -7.48
N VAL A 297 8.03 23.42 -8.27
CA VAL A 297 8.42 24.34 -9.35
C VAL A 297 7.85 23.95 -10.72
N ASN A 298 7.43 22.70 -10.90
CA ASN A 298 7.02 22.18 -12.20
C ASN A 298 5.74 21.36 -12.12
N THR A 299 4.65 21.92 -12.63
CA THR A 299 3.32 21.29 -12.67
C THR A 299 2.98 20.71 -14.06
N SER A 300 3.96 20.56 -14.96
CA SER A 300 3.78 19.83 -16.21
C SER A 300 3.64 18.31 -15.97
N PRO A 301 3.15 17.53 -16.94
CA PRO A 301 3.10 16.07 -16.82
C PRO A 301 4.45 15.45 -16.47
N GLN A 302 5.57 15.98 -17.02
CA GLN A 302 6.92 15.53 -16.70
C GLN A 302 7.31 15.86 -15.26
N GLY A 303 6.91 17.05 -14.76
CA GLY A 303 7.12 17.45 -13.37
C GLY A 303 6.41 16.51 -12.40
N PHE A 304 5.14 16.22 -12.63
CA PHE A 304 4.38 15.23 -11.87
C PHE A 304 5.02 13.84 -11.96
N TRP A 305 5.48 13.44 -13.14
CA TRP A 305 6.13 12.13 -13.33
C TRP A 305 7.40 12.00 -12.48
N ILE A 306 8.32 12.98 -12.57
CA ILE A 306 9.56 12.97 -11.77
C ILE A 306 9.22 13.00 -10.28
N GLN A 307 8.31 13.87 -9.85
CA GLN A 307 7.85 13.97 -8.48
C GLN A 307 7.36 12.64 -7.95
N LEU A 308 6.45 11.97 -8.66
CA LEU A 308 5.83 10.73 -8.21
C LEU A 308 6.80 9.53 -8.27
N VAL A 309 7.72 9.49 -9.25
CA VAL A 309 8.79 8.47 -9.30
C VAL A 309 9.72 8.63 -8.09
N MET A 310 10.18 9.84 -7.78
CA MET A 310 11.01 10.11 -6.60
C MET A 310 10.26 9.77 -5.30
N LEU A 311 8.97 10.07 -5.24
CA LEU A 311 8.09 9.71 -4.15
C LEU A 311 8.02 8.18 -3.95
N GLY A 312 7.87 7.41 -5.03
CA GLY A 312 7.85 5.94 -4.99
C GLY A 312 9.16 5.34 -4.48
N ILE A 313 10.30 5.82 -4.99
CA ILE A 313 11.64 5.39 -4.56
C ILE A 313 11.87 5.74 -3.09
N GLY A 314 11.53 6.96 -2.67
CA GLY A 314 11.66 7.41 -1.29
C GLY A 314 10.81 6.57 -0.34
N TRP A 315 9.56 6.28 -0.73
CA TRP A 315 8.68 5.38 0.01
C TRP A 315 9.29 3.98 0.19
N ASN A 316 9.83 3.41 -0.89
CA ASN A 316 10.45 2.07 -0.85
C ASN A 316 11.58 2.02 0.19
N PHE A 317 12.51 2.97 0.15
CA PHE A 317 13.66 2.98 1.03
C PHE A 317 13.29 3.20 2.51
N LEU A 318 12.34 4.08 2.78
CA LEU A 318 11.86 4.32 4.14
C LEU A 318 11.04 3.13 4.66
N PHE A 319 10.11 2.61 3.88
CA PHE A 319 9.24 1.51 4.27
C PHE A 319 10.02 0.21 4.49
N ILE A 320 10.92 -0.15 3.56
CA ILE A 320 11.77 -1.34 3.71
C ILE A 320 12.72 -1.16 4.89
N GLY A 321 13.33 0.03 5.04
CA GLY A 321 14.19 0.33 6.17
C GLY A 321 13.48 0.13 7.51
N GLY A 322 12.29 0.69 7.68
CA GLY A 322 11.46 0.49 8.87
C GLY A 322 11.11 -0.98 9.11
N THR A 323 10.58 -1.64 8.08
CA THR A 323 10.18 -3.06 8.17
C THR A 323 11.35 -3.98 8.53
N THR A 324 12.56 -3.69 8.03
CA THR A 324 13.77 -4.49 8.31
C THR A 324 14.25 -4.32 9.75
N LEU A 325 13.98 -3.18 10.39
CA LEU A 325 14.36 -2.93 11.78
C LEU A 325 13.43 -3.61 12.80
N ILE A 326 12.14 -3.79 12.49
CA ILE A 326 11.14 -4.32 13.43
C ILE A 326 11.58 -5.64 14.09
N PRO A 327 12.06 -6.67 13.37
CA PRO A 327 12.43 -7.95 13.99
C PRO A 327 13.56 -7.85 15.04
N SER A 328 14.43 -6.83 14.97
CA SER A 328 15.51 -6.62 15.91
C SER A 328 15.09 -5.92 17.21
N THR A 329 13.84 -5.48 17.32
CA THR A 329 13.35 -4.63 18.40
C THR A 329 12.59 -5.38 19.49
N HIS A 330 12.28 -6.67 19.29
CA HIS A 330 11.45 -7.48 20.18
C HIS A 330 11.88 -8.95 20.17
N HIS A 331 11.47 -9.73 21.18
CA HIS A 331 11.61 -11.19 21.21
C HIS A 331 10.65 -11.86 20.20
N GLN A 332 10.97 -13.09 19.77
CA GLN A 332 10.16 -13.81 18.77
C GLN A 332 8.67 -13.96 19.18
N ASP A 333 8.42 -14.10 20.47
CA ASP A 333 7.07 -14.27 21.03
C ASP A 333 6.20 -13.01 20.86
N ASP A 334 6.82 -11.84 20.77
CA ASP A 334 6.15 -10.53 20.65
C ASP A 334 5.98 -10.05 19.20
N ARG A 335 6.50 -10.82 18.22
CA ARG A 335 6.56 -10.40 16.83
C ARG A 335 5.21 -9.98 16.25
N PHE A 336 4.16 -10.75 16.51
CA PHE A 336 2.82 -10.44 15.99
C PHE A 336 2.26 -9.16 16.59
N ARG A 337 2.54 -8.90 17.86
CA ARG A 337 2.10 -7.67 18.52
C ARG A 337 2.86 -6.46 18.00
N ALA A 338 4.18 -6.55 17.87
CA ALA A 338 5.01 -5.48 17.34
C ALA A 338 4.61 -5.13 15.89
N GLN A 339 4.40 -6.15 15.05
CA GLN A 339 3.91 -5.97 13.68
C GLN A 339 2.52 -5.36 13.64
N SER A 340 1.57 -5.84 14.46
CA SER A 340 0.21 -5.30 14.49
C SER A 340 0.18 -3.84 14.92
N ILE A 341 0.98 -3.44 15.91
CA ILE A 341 1.09 -2.05 16.35
C ILE A 341 1.70 -1.20 15.23
N ASN A 342 2.78 -1.68 14.59
CA ASN A 342 3.37 -1.00 13.45
C ASN A 342 2.34 -0.78 12.33
N ASP A 343 1.70 -1.85 11.87
CA ASP A 343 0.79 -1.80 10.73
C ASP A 343 -0.44 -0.93 11.04
N PHE A 344 -1.01 -1.05 12.24
CA PHE A 344 -2.12 -0.20 12.67
C PHE A 344 -1.73 1.27 12.67
N THR A 345 -0.54 1.61 13.23
CA THR A 345 -0.05 2.98 13.27
C THR A 345 0.17 3.52 11.86
N VAL A 346 0.87 2.77 11.02
CA VAL A 346 1.17 3.16 9.63
C VAL A 346 -0.11 3.41 8.84
N PHE A 347 -1.05 2.46 8.85
CA PHE A 347 -2.30 2.60 8.08
C PHE A 347 -3.24 3.68 8.64
N SER A 348 -3.22 3.93 9.96
CA SER A 348 -3.99 5.05 10.55
C SER A 348 -3.48 6.40 10.07
N PHE A 349 -2.16 6.61 10.07
CA PHE A 349 -1.57 7.84 9.54
C PHE A 349 -1.74 7.95 8.02
N GLN A 350 -1.66 6.85 7.30
CA GLN A 350 -1.95 6.80 5.87
C GLN A 350 -3.39 7.23 5.56
N ALA A 351 -4.37 6.72 6.29
CA ALA A 351 -5.78 7.07 6.11
C ALA A 351 -6.02 8.55 6.41
N ALA A 352 -5.43 9.07 7.50
CA ALA A 352 -5.52 10.49 7.84
C ALA A 352 -4.90 11.40 6.76
N ALA A 353 -3.74 11.02 6.21
CA ALA A 353 -3.09 11.73 5.12
C ALA A 353 -3.94 11.72 3.84
N ALA A 354 -4.48 10.55 3.46
CA ALA A 354 -5.36 10.44 2.30
C ALA A 354 -6.65 11.27 2.45
N LEU A 355 -7.26 11.27 3.65
CA LEU A 355 -8.46 12.06 3.93
C LEU A 355 -8.18 13.57 3.86
N SER A 356 -7.07 14.01 4.41
CA SER A 356 -6.69 15.43 4.42
C SER A 356 -6.23 15.95 3.04
N ALA A 357 -5.90 15.07 2.10
CA ALA A 357 -5.38 15.46 0.79
C ALA A 357 -6.37 16.30 -0.03
N GLY A 358 -7.65 15.90 -0.09
CA GLY A 358 -8.69 16.67 -0.80
C GLY A 358 -8.93 18.04 -0.17
N TRP A 359 -9.05 18.08 1.16
CA TRP A 359 -9.21 19.33 1.90
C TRP A 359 -8.00 20.28 1.70
N ALA A 360 -6.78 19.78 1.81
CA ALA A 360 -5.58 20.58 1.59
C ALA A 360 -5.49 21.09 0.16
N LEU A 361 -5.77 20.22 -0.84
CA LEU A 361 -5.76 20.60 -2.26
C LEU A 361 -6.77 21.74 -2.54
N ASN A 362 -7.98 21.64 -1.97
CA ASN A 362 -9.02 22.66 -2.14
C ASN A 362 -8.67 23.98 -1.44
N LEU A 363 -8.12 23.91 -0.21
CA LEU A 363 -7.85 25.09 0.61
C LEU A 363 -6.64 25.89 0.15
N ILE A 364 -5.53 25.21 -0.14
CA ILE A 364 -4.23 25.86 -0.38
C ILE A 364 -3.65 25.56 -1.77
N GLY A 365 -4.28 24.68 -2.56
CA GLY A 365 -3.78 24.26 -3.86
C GLY A 365 -2.61 23.29 -3.81
N TRP A 366 -2.15 22.84 -5.00
CA TRP A 366 -1.15 21.77 -5.13
C TRP A 366 0.24 22.15 -4.59
N GLN A 367 0.77 23.30 -5.00
CA GLN A 367 2.14 23.67 -4.69
C GLN A 367 2.41 23.84 -3.17
N PRO A 368 1.56 24.58 -2.39
CA PRO A 368 1.71 24.61 -0.95
C PRO A 368 1.48 23.25 -0.29
N MET A 369 0.55 22.43 -0.81
CA MET A 369 0.32 21.07 -0.36
C MET A 369 1.59 20.19 -0.49
N VAL A 370 2.33 20.34 -1.61
CA VAL A 370 3.61 19.67 -1.82
C VAL A 370 4.64 20.10 -0.77
N LEU A 371 4.73 21.40 -0.48
CA LEU A 371 5.67 21.93 0.55
C LEU A 371 5.34 21.46 1.96
N MET A 372 4.06 21.24 2.30
CA MET A 372 3.67 20.69 3.61
C MET A 372 4.32 19.33 3.87
N CYS A 373 4.67 18.57 2.84
CA CYS A 373 5.37 17.29 2.98
C CYS A 373 6.80 17.42 3.56
N LEU A 374 7.37 18.64 3.60
CA LEU A 374 8.64 18.87 4.31
C LEU A 374 8.50 18.66 5.82
N ILE A 375 7.31 18.88 6.41
CA ILE A 375 7.07 18.68 7.84
C ILE A 375 7.37 17.23 8.26
N PRO A 376 6.72 16.19 7.68
CA PRO A 376 7.03 14.81 8.02
C PRO A 376 8.46 14.41 7.61
N VAL A 377 9.03 14.98 6.54
CA VAL A 377 10.42 14.70 6.14
C VAL A 377 11.41 15.19 7.21
N VAL A 378 11.24 16.41 7.73
CA VAL A 378 12.04 16.95 8.83
C VAL A 378 11.82 16.14 10.11
N ALA A 379 10.57 15.78 10.43
CA ALA A 379 10.27 14.92 11.58
C ALA A 379 11.02 13.58 11.50
N MET A 380 11.08 12.94 10.32
CA MET A 380 11.83 11.70 10.13
C MET A 380 13.32 11.89 10.33
N LEU A 381 13.89 12.98 9.83
CA LEU A 381 15.30 13.31 10.07
C LEU A 381 15.59 13.48 11.58
N MET A 382 14.72 14.18 12.31
CA MET A 382 14.86 14.32 13.75
C MET A 382 14.80 12.98 14.49
N VAL A 383 13.88 12.08 14.08
CA VAL A 383 13.79 10.72 14.67
C VAL A 383 15.05 9.91 14.40
N LEU A 384 15.63 10.00 13.19
CA LEU A 384 16.92 9.34 12.85
C LEU A 384 18.07 9.84 13.74
N LEU A 385 18.17 11.15 13.93
CA LEU A 385 19.22 11.76 14.77
C LEU A 385 19.04 11.41 16.25
N TRP A 386 17.81 11.44 16.74
CA TRP A 386 17.47 11.08 18.11
C TRP A 386 17.80 9.60 18.40
N GLU A 387 17.40 8.68 17.54
CA GLU A 387 17.67 7.25 17.71
C GLU A 387 19.17 6.97 17.73
N ARG A 388 19.94 7.60 16.85
CA ARG A 388 21.41 7.48 16.84
C ARG A 388 22.00 7.92 18.18
N SER A 389 21.57 9.07 18.72
CA SER A 389 22.05 9.59 20.01
C SER A 389 21.66 8.67 21.18
N ALA A 390 20.43 8.16 21.19
CA ALA A 390 19.94 7.28 22.23
C ALA A 390 20.68 5.92 22.25
N THR A 391 20.96 5.36 21.06
CA THR A 391 21.68 4.09 20.92
C THR A 391 23.15 4.25 21.33
N THR A 392 23.80 5.35 20.96
CA THR A 392 25.21 5.64 21.37
C THR A 392 25.33 5.76 22.89
N LYS A 393 24.42 6.47 23.56
CA LYS A 393 24.40 6.59 25.02
C LYS A 393 24.19 5.24 25.71
N ARG A 394 23.36 4.36 25.17
CA ARG A 394 23.13 3.03 25.74
C ARG A 394 24.37 2.17 25.66
N ASN A 395 25.03 2.14 24.48
CA ASN A 395 26.27 1.37 24.29
C ASN A 395 27.50 1.90 25.11
N SER A 396 27.42 3.13 25.63
CA SER A 396 28.47 3.71 26.50
C SER A 396 28.21 3.45 27.99
N LEU A 397 27.04 2.87 28.34
CA LEU A 397 26.67 2.53 29.72
C LEU A 397 26.75 1.01 30.01
N ASP A 398 26.76 0.21 28.95
CA ASP A 398 27.02 -1.24 28.96
C ASP A 398 28.52 -1.50 28.79
#